data_a2b79f8cb9cf631267bb62efaaa8d4f8
#
_entry.id   a2b79f8cb9cf631267bb62efaaa8d4f8
#
_cell.length_a   1.000
_cell.length_b   1.000
_cell.length_c   1.000
_cell.angle_alpha   90.00
_cell.angle_beta   90.00
_cell.angle_gamma   90.00
#
_symmetry.space_group_name_H-M   'P 1'
#
loop_
_entity.id
_entity.type
_entity.pdbx_description
1 polymer ?
#
loop_
_entity_poly.entity_id
_entity_poly.type
_entity_poly.pdbx_seq_one_letter_code
_entity_poly.pdbx_strand_id
1 'polypeptide(L)'
;MRKIGIIVLLLVAMSAGAQVNKILGDWKTVDDKTGEKRSVVTIYKGSDGLYYGKISKMLMYTDMDLKCDQCKDEDYNKPIVGLVIIRGMKAENGELVGGKVLDPESGKFYYGKIYLKDGKLVLRGSLDKRGFLGRNQTWVK
;
A
#
# COMPACT_ATOMS: atom_id res chain seq x y z
N MET A 1 3.07 -17.81 56.03
CA MET A 1 3.67 -18.03 54.69
C MET A 1 3.00 -17.16 53.69
N ARG A 2 3.71 -16.21 53.15
CA ARG A 2 3.19 -15.38 52.04
C ARG A 2 3.46 -16.09 50.72
N LYS A 3 2.40 -16.47 50.01
CA LYS A 3 2.56 -16.90 48.62
C LYS A 3 2.68 -15.66 47.72
N ILE A 4 3.87 -15.46 47.18
CA ILE A 4 4.09 -14.42 46.18
C ILE A 4 3.63 -15.02 44.86
N GLY A 5 2.47 -14.56 44.37
CA GLY A 5 2.03 -14.88 43.03
C GLY A 5 2.88 -14.11 42.00
N ILE A 6 3.68 -14.83 41.25
CA ILE A 6 4.40 -14.25 40.12
C ILE A 6 3.37 -14.06 38.99
N ILE A 7 2.95 -12.82 38.79
CA ILE A 7 2.18 -12.47 37.62
C ILE A 7 3.18 -12.42 36.46
N VAL A 8 3.20 -13.50 35.67
CA VAL A 8 3.93 -13.50 34.40
C VAL A 8 3.09 -12.69 33.42
N LEU A 9 3.48 -11.44 33.22
CA LEU A 9 2.93 -10.62 32.15
C LEU A 9 3.47 -11.17 30.82
N LEU A 10 2.68 -11.97 30.14
CA LEU A 10 2.96 -12.38 28.76
C LEU A 10 2.77 -11.15 27.86
N LEU A 11 3.86 -10.42 27.62
CA LEU A 11 3.93 -9.44 26.56
C LEU A 11 3.95 -10.20 25.23
N VAL A 12 2.78 -10.29 24.59
CA VAL A 12 2.69 -10.75 23.19
C VAL A 12 3.19 -9.61 22.33
N ALA A 13 4.50 -9.59 22.09
CA ALA A 13 5.07 -8.70 21.08
C ALA A 13 4.65 -9.23 19.71
N MET A 14 3.78 -8.51 19.00
CA MET A 14 3.54 -8.80 17.60
C MET A 14 4.85 -8.58 16.82
N SER A 15 5.36 -9.63 16.17
CA SER A 15 6.55 -9.50 15.33
C SER A 15 6.27 -8.54 14.16
N ALA A 16 7.29 -7.80 13.72
CA ALA A 16 7.19 -6.93 12.54
C ALA A 16 6.71 -7.68 11.30
N GLY A 17 7.09 -8.97 11.16
CA GLY A 17 6.61 -9.84 10.08
C GLY A 17 5.11 -10.09 10.12
N ALA A 18 4.51 -10.24 11.31
CA ALA A 18 3.06 -10.39 11.44
C ALA A 18 2.31 -9.12 11.02
N GLN A 19 2.87 -7.93 11.30
CA GLN A 19 2.29 -6.66 10.86
C GLN A 19 2.33 -6.51 9.34
N VAL A 20 3.46 -6.83 8.71
CA VAL A 20 3.59 -6.80 7.25
C VAL A 20 2.61 -7.76 6.59
N ASN A 21 2.42 -8.96 7.14
CA ASN A 21 1.46 -9.93 6.61
C ASN A 21 0.02 -9.40 6.60
N LYS A 22 -0.33 -8.50 7.51
CA LYS A 22 -1.65 -7.84 7.53
C LYS A 22 -1.79 -6.78 6.44
N ILE A 23 -0.69 -6.26 5.91
CA ILE A 23 -0.68 -5.34 4.77
C ILE A 23 -0.94 -6.09 3.46
N LEU A 24 -0.51 -7.35 3.36
CA LEU A 24 -0.66 -8.14 2.13
C LEU A 24 -2.13 -8.41 1.83
N GLY A 25 -2.46 -8.52 0.56
CA GLY A 25 -3.80 -8.81 0.07
C GLY A 25 -4.49 -7.60 -0.56
N ASP A 26 -5.80 -7.66 -0.61
CA ASP A 26 -6.63 -6.71 -1.35
C ASP A 26 -7.08 -5.54 -0.49
N TRP A 27 -6.93 -4.35 -1.06
CA TRP A 27 -7.37 -3.10 -0.45
C TRP A 27 -8.17 -2.28 -1.45
N LYS A 28 -9.25 -1.67 -0.98
CA LYS A 28 -10.04 -0.75 -1.79
C LYS A 28 -9.48 0.65 -1.67
N THR A 29 -9.13 1.25 -2.79
CA THR A 29 -8.74 2.65 -2.83
C THR A 29 -9.97 3.53 -2.71
N VAL A 30 -9.82 4.66 -2.04
CA VAL A 30 -10.92 5.57 -1.74
C VAL A 30 -10.61 6.93 -2.34
N ASP A 31 -11.57 7.52 -3.03
CA ASP A 31 -11.46 8.88 -3.54
C ASP A 31 -11.51 9.87 -2.36
N ASP A 32 -10.50 10.72 -2.23
CA ASP A 32 -10.38 11.66 -1.11
C ASP A 32 -11.49 12.72 -1.09
N LYS A 33 -12.08 13.02 -2.25
CA LYS A 33 -13.10 14.06 -2.38
C LYS A 33 -14.50 13.54 -2.16
N THR A 34 -14.79 12.33 -2.69
CA THR A 34 -16.16 11.79 -2.72
C THR A 34 -16.37 10.66 -1.72
N GLY A 35 -15.30 10.03 -1.23
CA GLY A 35 -15.36 8.83 -0.39
C GLY A 35 -15.72 7.56 -1.15
N GLU A 36 -15.85 7.63 -2.46
CA GLU A 36 -16.18 6.47 -3.29
C GLU A 36 -14.99 5.52 -3.44
N LYS A 37 -15.28 4.23 -3.47
CA LYS A 37 -14.27 3.20 -3.72
C LYS A 37 -14.01 3.10 -5.22
N ARG A 38 -12.76 3.28 -5.61
CA ARG A 38 -12.37 3.40 -7.03
C ARG A 38 -11.84 2.10 -7.63
N SER A 39 -10.99 1.42 -6.89
CA SER A 39 -10.30 0.22 -7.38
C SER A 39 -9.91 -0.70 -6.23
N VAL A 40 -9.50 -1.90 -6.58
CA VAL A 40 -8.84 -2.83 -5.66
C VAL A 40 -7.38 -2.91 -6.04
N VAL A 41 -6.50 -2.69 -5.06
CA VAL A 41 -5.06 -2.89 -5.18
C VAL A 41 -4.68 -4.11 -4.36
N THR A 42 -3.99 -5.05 -4.99
CA THR A 42 -3.47 -6.24 -4.34
C THR A 42 -2.00 -6.04 -4.02
N ILE A 43 -1.65 -6.11 -2.73
CA ILE A 43 -0.27 -6.01 -2.26
C ILE A 43 0.29 -7.41 -2.06
N TYR A 44 1.45 -7.67 -2.64
CA TYR A 44 2.09 -8.98 -2.66
C TYR A 44 3.61 -8.87 -2.54
N LYS A 45 4.22 -9.98 -2.14
CA LYS A 45 5.67 -10.11 -2.10
C LYS A 45 6.17 -10.69 -3.42
N GLY A 46 7.11 -10.01 -4.05
CA GLY A 46 7.76 -10.47 -5.27
C GLY A 46 8.79 -11.57 -5.02
N SER A 47 9.23 -12.22 -6.09
CA SER A 47 10.28 -13.24 -6.03
C SER A 47 11.64 -12.70 -5.60
N ASP A 48 11.85 -11.39 -5.75
CA ASP A 48 13.04 -10.66 -5.29
C ASP A 48 13.02 -10.33 -3.78
N GLY A 49 11.94 -10.69 -3.08
CA GLY A 49 11.76 -10.39 -1.67
C GLY A 49 11.23 -8.99 -1.37
N LEU A 50 11.05 -8.16 -2.38
CA LEU A 50 10.44 -6.83 -2.26
C LEU A 50 8.92 -6.92 -2.40
N TYR A 51 8.25 -5.84 -2.03
CA TYR A 51 6.79 -5.80 -2.05
C TYR A 51 6.30 -4.88 -3.15
N TYR A 52 5.18 -5.30 -3.75
CA TYR A 52 4.56 -4.66 -4.90
C TYR A 52 3.06 -4.53 -4.68
N GLY A 53 2.44 -3.64 -5.41
CA GLY A 53 0.98 -3.53 -5.44
C GLY A 53 0.51 -3.29 -6.86
N LYS A 54 -0.50 -4.06 -7.29
CA LYS A 54 -1.10 -3.92 -8.62
C LYS A 54 -2.58 -3.61 -8.50
N ILE A 55 -3.08 -2.84 -9.45
CA ILE A 55 -4.52 -2.65 -9.62
C ILE A 55 -5.09 -3.95 -10.16
N SER A 56 -5.85 -4.67 -9.35
CA SER A 56 -6.42 -5.96 -9.72
C SER A 56 -7.84 -5.86 -10.24
N LYS A 57 -8.56 -4.76 -9.89
CA LYS A 57 -9.93 -4.55 -10.29
C LYS A 57 -10.29 -3.08 -10.23
N MET A 58 -11.07 -2.61 -11.20
CA MET A 58 -11.73 -1.31 -11.12
C MET A 58 -13.12 -1.47 -10.52
N LEU A 59 -13.48 -0.58 -9.60
CA LEU A 59 -14.81 -0.49 -8.99
C LEU A 59 -15.65 0.64 -9.58
N MET A 60 -14.97 1.64 -10.16
CA MET A 60 -15.59 2.72 -10.97
C MET A 60 -15.15 2.56 -12.42
N TYR A 61 -15.98 3.06 -13.32
CA TYR A 61 -15.69 3.01 -14.78
C TYR A 61 -15.45 1.59 -15.29
N THR A 62 -16.23 0.64 -14.79
CA THR A 62 -16.05 -0.79 -15.04
C THR A 62 -16.37 -1.21 -16.49
N ASP A 63 -17.10 -0.38 -17.22
CA ASP A 63 -17.47 -0.54 -18.63
C ASP A 63 -16.46 0.11 -19.60
N MET A 64 -15.42 0.75 -19.08
CA MET A 64 -14.40 1.44 -19.86
C MET A 64 -13.11 0.62 -19.91
N ASP A 65 -12.49 0.59 -21.09
CA ASP A 65 -11.16 0.01 -21.29
C ASP A 65 -10.08 1.06 -20.97
N LEU A 66 -9.84 1.28 -19.68
CA LEU A 66 -8.92 2.30 -19.21
C LEU A 66 -7.47 1.88 -19.39
N LYS A 67 -6.68 2.78 -19.92
CA LYS A 67 -5.24 2.62 -20.13
C LYS A 67 -4.48 3.76 -19.49
N CYS A 68 -3.21 3.52 -19.12
CA CYS A 68 -2.36 4.56 -18.56
C CYS A 68 -1.78 5.45 -19.66
N ASP A 69 -2.56 6.34 -20.18
CA ASP A 69 -2.17 7.25 -21.27
C ASP A 69 -1.24 8.39 -20.80
N GLN A 70 -1.18 8.63 -19.49
CA GLN A 70 -0.25 9.60 -18.88
C GLN A 70 1.05 8.96 -18.39
N CYS A 71 1.13 7.63 -18.35
CA CYS A 71 2.36 6.92 -18.01
C CYS A 71 3.43 7.11 -19.09
N LYS A 72 4.69 6.88 -18.70
CA LYS A 72 5.84 7.05 -19.58
C LYS A 72 6.53 5.71 -19.82
N ASP A 73 7.33 5.67 -20.89
CA ASP A 73 8.20 4.54 -21.23
C ASP A 73 7.41 3.22 -21.33
N GLU A 74 7.83 2.20 -20.61
CA GLU A 74 7.23 0.88 -20.65
C GLU A 74 5.79 0.83 -20.14
N ASP A 75 5.41 1.75 -19.29
CA ASP A 75 4.07 1.80 -18.69
C ASP A 75 3.06 2.56 -19.58
N TYR A 76 3.55 3.26 -20.58
CA TYR A 76 2.68 4.02 -21.48
C TYR A 76 1.63 3.11 -22.12
N ASN A 77 0.39 3.52 -21.98
CA ASN A 77 -0.77 2.88 -22.57
C ASN A 77 -1.02 1.42 -22.12
N LYS A 78 -0.41 0.99 -21.02
CA LYS A 78 -0.75 -0.28 -20.38
C LYS A 78 -2.18 -0.22 -19.83
N PRO A 79 -2.90 -1.35 -19.83
CA PRO A 79 -4.18 -1.42 -19.14
C PRO A 79 -4.04 -1.02 -17.68
N ILE A 80 -5.01 -0.29 -17.15
CA ILE A 80 -5.03 0.09 -15.73
C ILE A 80 -5.18 -1.16 -14.86
N VAL A 81 -6.05 -2.09 -15.23
CA VAL A 81 -6.13 -3.39 -14.56
C VAL A 81 -4.87 -4.20 -14.88
N GLY A 82 -4.15 -4.59 -13.85
CA GLY A 82 -2.86 -5.27 -13.95
C GLY A 82 -1.64 -4.36 -13.80
N LEU A 83 -1.84 -3.04 -13.81
CA LEU A 83 -0.75 -2.09 -13.67
C LEU A 83 -0.15 -2.16 -12.25
N VAL A 84 1.16 -2.35 -12.17
CA VAL A 84 1.89 -2.35 -10.89
C VAL A 84 2.16 -0.90 -10.51
N ILE A 85 1.48 -0.42 -9.48
CA ILE A 85 1.58 0.98 -9.03
C ILE A 85 2.43 1.16 -7.78
N ILE A 86 2.64 0.11 -6.99
CA ILE A 86 3.55 0.12 -5.84
C ILE A 86 4.71 -0.79 -6.19
N ARG A 87 5.95 -0.26 -6.07
CA ARG A 87 7.13 -0.96 -6.60
C ARG A 87 8.31 -0.91 -5.65
N GLY A 88 8.89 -2.07 -5.41
CA GLY A 88 10.17 -2.21 -4.74
C GLY A 88 10.18 -1.78 -3.28
N MET A 89 9.09 -1.98 -2.55
CA MET A 89 9.01 -1.67 -1.14
C MET A 89 9.75 -2.70 -0.30
N LYS A 90 10.35 -2.24 0.79
CA LYS A 90 11.05 -3.09 1.77
C LYS A 90 10.25 -3.12 3.08
N ALA A 91 10.24 -4.27 3.72
CA ALA A 91 9.68 -4.39 5.06
C ALA A 91 10.68 -3.82 6.09
N GLU A 92 10.22 -2.89 6.92
CA GLU A 92 10.99 -2.29 7.99
C GLU A 92 10.07 -1.92 9.14
N ASN A 93 10.34 -2.46 10.33
CA ASN A 93 9.54 -2.20 11.54
C ASN A 93 8.02 -2.41 11.37
N GLY A 94 7.63 -3.43 10.61
CA GLY A 94 6.22 -3.74 10.35
C GLY A 94 5.54 -2.86 9.30
N GLU A 95 6.29 -1.98 8.65
CA GLU A 95 5.83 -1.11 7.58
C GLU A 95 6.51 -1.47 6.26
N LEU A 96 5.99 -0.92 5.16
CA LEU A 96 6.65 -1.00 3.86
C LEU A 96 7.21 0.37 3.50
N VAL A 97 8.49 0.43 3.17
CA VAL A 97 9.23 1.68 2.91
C VAL A 97 10.19 1.54 1.73
N GLY A 98 10.73 2.65 1.28
CA GLY A 98 11.87 2.71 0.36
C GLY A 98 11.57 2.41 -1.09
N GLY A 99 10.30 2.25 -1.44
CA GLY A 99 9.89 2.04 -2.82
C GLY A 99 9.23 3.27 -3.43
N LYS A 100 8.59 3.05 -4.57
CA LYS A 100 7.92 4.10 -5.34
C LYS A 100 6.47 3.76 -5.59
N VAL A 101 5.66 4.79 -5.72
CA VAL A 101 4.25 4.70 -6.08
C VAL A 101 4.02 5.47 -7.37
N LEU A 102 3.40 4.80 -8.33
CA LEU A 102 2.96 5.40 -9.58
C LEU A 102 1.53 5.91 -9.43
N ASP A 103 1.33 7.18 -9.72
CA ASP A 103 0.00 7.74 -9.90
C ASP A 103 -0.41 7.60 -11.37
N PRO A 104 -1.37 6.72 -11.71
CA PRO A 104 -1.73 6.50 -13.11
C PRO A 104 -2.47 7.68 -13.75
N GLU A 105 -3.06 8.56 -12.95
CA GLU A 105 -3.75 9.74 -13.49
C GLU A 105 -2.77 10.80 -14.02
N SER A 106 -1.62 10.95 -13.38
CA SER A 106 -0.59 11.92 -13.79
C SER A 106 0.61 11.29 -14.47
N GLY A 107 0.81 9.99 -14.31
CA GLY A 107 2.01 9.27 -14.75
C GLY A 107 3.25 9.55 -13.91
N LYS A 108 3.11 10.23 -12.78
CA LYS A 108 4.22 10.59 -11.89
C LYS A 108 4.50 9.50 -10.86
N PHE A 109 5.76 9.37 -10.48
CA PHE A 109 6.21 8.53 -9.38
C PHE A 109 6.44 9.36 -8.13
N TYR A 110 6.09 8.76 -6.99
CA TYR A 110 6.33 9.31 -5.66
C TYR A 110 7.10 8.30 -4.82
N TYR A 111 7.83 8.76 -3.82
CA TYR A 111 8.36 7.88 -2.79
C TYR A 111 7.22 7.38 -1.92
N GLY A 112 7.22 6.09 -1.61
CA GLY A 112 6.12 5.43 -0.94
C GLY A 112 6.46 4.98 0.48
N LYS A 113 5.47 5.07 1.36
CA LYS A 113 5.46 4.44 2.68
C LYS A 113 4.07 3.89 2.95
N ILE A 114 4.00 2.67 3.42
CA ILE A 114 2.73 1.98 3.71
C ILE A 114 2.76 1.46 5.14
N TYR A 115 1.71 1.75 5.88
CA TYR A 115 1.52 1.26 7.24
C TYR A 115 0.03 1.08 7.55
N LEU A 116 -0.25 0.34 8.61
CA LEU A 116 -1.62 0.14 9.09
C LEU A 116 -1.93 1.09 10.23
N LYS A 117 -3.14 1.63 10.23
CA LYS A 117 -3.71 2.43 11.29
C LYS A 117 -5.19 2.13 11.44
N ASP A 118 -5.60 1.70 12.62
CA ASP A 118 -7.00 1.38 12.94
C ASP A 118 -7.64 0.39 11.94
N GLY A 119 -6.90 -0.64 11.53
CA GLY A 119 -7.35 -1.65 10.59
C GLY A 119 -7.42 -1.19 9.13
N LYS A 120 -6.99 0.03 8.84
CA LYS A 120 -6.93 0.60 7.50
C LYS A 120 -5.49 0.70 7.03
N LEU A 121 -5.28 0.69 5.73
CA LEU A 121 -3.98 0.91 5.14
C LEU A 121 -3.80 2.39 4.84
N VAL A 122 -2.68 2.95 5.29
CA VAL A 122 -2.28 4.31 4.93
C VAL A 122 -1.12 4.22 3.94
N LEU A 123 -1.32 4.83 2.78
CA LEU A 123 -0.28 5.02 1.77
C LEU A 123 0.12 6.49 1.77
N ARG A 124 1.39 6.74 2.08
CA ARG A 124 1.97 8.08 1.95
C ARG A 124 2.81 8.14 0.68
N GLY A 125 2.44 9.04 -0.21
CA GLY A 125 3.24 9.41 -1.38
C GLY A 125 3.91 10.74 -1.14
N SER A 126 5.22 10.85 -1.38
CA SER A 126 5.98 12.06 -1.15
C SER A 126 6.93 12.39 -2.30
N LEU A 127 7.27 13.67 -2.44
CA LEU A 127 8.23 14.15 -3.42
C LEU A 127 9.67 13.92 -2.96
N ASP A 128 9.89 13.85 -1.65
CA ASP A 128 11.19 13.63 -1.03
C ASP A 128 11.27 12.27 -0.36
N LYS A 129 12.49 11.73 -0.27
CA LYS A 129 12.72 10.40 0.36
C LYS A 129 12.33 10.35 1.83
N ARG A 130 12.41 11.47 2.54
CA ARG A 130 12.10 11.56 3.97
C ARG A 130 10.59 11.58 4.25
N GLY A 131 9.77 11.82 3.22
CA GLY A 131 8.33 11.85 3.34
C GLY A 131 7.73 13.14 3.89
N PHE A 132 8.50 14.26 3.94
CA PHE A 132 7.99 15.53 4.45
C PHE A 132 6.99 16.19 3.52
N LEU A 133 7.29 16.21 2.22
CA LEU A 133 6.42 16.80 1.19
C LEU A 133 5.54 15.74 0.56
N GLY A 134 4.48 15.36 1.25
CA GLY A 134 3.64 14.29 0.79
C GLY A 134 2.20 14.36 1.26
N ARG A 135 1.41 13.40 0.78
CA ARG A 135 0.01 13.21 1.16
C ARG A 135 -0.24 11.77 1.54
N ASN A 136 -1.17 11.59 2.47
CA ASN A 136 -1.66 10.27 2.84
C ASN A 136 -2.96 9.96 2.11
N GLN A 137 -3.07 8.71 1.67
CA GLN A 137 -4.35 8.11 1.26
C GLN A 137 -4.66 6.98 2.24
N THR A 138 -5.91 6.82 2.56
CA THR A 138 -6.38 5.74 3.43
C THR A 138 -7.22 4.78 2.63
N TRP A 139 -6.82 3.51 2.59
CA TRP A 139 -7.52 2.44 1.89
C TRP A 139 -8.19 1.49 2.88
N VAL A 140 -9.26 0.87 2.47
CA VAL A 140 -10.07 -0.02 3.32
C VAL A 140 -10.14 -1.44 2.76
N LYS A 141 -10.45 -2.37 3.63
CA LYS A 141 -10.66 -3.79 3.23
C LYS A 141 -11.93 -3.96 2.40
#